data_10fd591c052a2b460e1c87c42d34faa4
#
_entry.id   10fd591c052a2b460e1c87c42d34faa4
#
_cell.length_a   1.000
_cell.length_b   1.000
_cell.length_c   1.000
_cell.angle_alpha   90.00
_cell.angle_beta   90.00
_cell.angle_gamma   90.00
#
_symmetry.space_group_name_H-M   'P 1'
#
loop_
_entity.id
_entity.type
_entity.pdbx_description
1 polymer ?
#
loop_
_entity_poly.entity_id
_entity_poly.type
_entity_poly.pdbx_seq_one_letter_code
_entity_poly.pdbx_strand_id
1 'polypeptide(L)'
;LLAYEIEFPEEAHAFDPEKILKLKTKFKDWSIKERLNWILDNFEKYSQIVGRRNLALAGLLCFFTPTWVKFNGEMQRGWGNVIFCGDTTTGKSETIRKLIRLLNAGMLITAETASAVGLTGAATQVSKEGWFVDWGFLVLCDRKLLAVDGAHKLSLANWAALAEAERSGVV
;
A
#
# COMPACT_ATOMS: atom_id res chain seq x y z
N LEU A 1 -16.43 -23.02 -13.05
CA LEU A 1 -15.64 -21.86 -12.56
C LEU A 1 -15.30 -21.01 -13.78
N LEU A 2 -16.04 -19.94 -14.02
CA LEU A 2 -15.66 -18.90 -14.98
C LEU A 2 -14.72 -17.96 -14.23
N ALA A 3 -13.42 -18.09 -14.46
CA ALA A 3 -12.45 -17.08 -14.09
C ALA A 3 -12.67 -15.89 -15.02
N TYR A 4 -13.20 -14.79 -14.49
CA TYR A 4 -13.14 -13.51 -15.19
C TYR A 4 -11.69 -13.04 -15.15
N GLU A 5 -11.06 -12.98 -16.29
CA GLU A 5 -9.79 -12.33 -16.47
C GLU A 5 -10.03 -10.82 -16.28
N ILE A 6 -9.48 -10.26 -15.20
CA ILE A 6 -9.55 -8.81 -15.01
C ILE A 6 -8.48 -8.22 -15.94
N GLU A 7 -8.90 -7.73 -17.09
CA GLU A 7 -8.05 -6.93 -17.95
C GLU A 7 -7.77 -5.61 -17.22
N PHE A 8 -6.57 -5.47 -16.69
CA PHE A 8 -6.06 -4.16 -16.28
C PHE A 8 -5.79 -3.36 -17.55
N PRO A 9 -6.25 -2.11 -17.66
CA PRO A 9 -5.91 -1.29 -18.82
C PRO A 9 -4.37 -1.22 -18.96
N GLU A 10 -3.83 -1.74 -20.04
CA GLU A 10 -2.39 -1.77 -20.32
C GLU A 10 -1.75 -0.37 -20.35
N GLU A 11 -2.56 0.67 -20.52
CA GLU A 11 -2.09 2.05 -20.63
C GLU A 11 -1.68 2.72 -19.32
N ALA A 12 -2.03 2.16 -18.14
CA ALA A 12 -1.83 2.87 -16.89
C ALA A 12 -0.36 2.93 -16.42
N HIS A 13 0.53 2.09 -16.95
CA HIS A 13 1.93 2.01 -16.52
C HIS A 13 2.92 1.66 -17.64
N ALA A 14 2.71 2.15 -18.84
CA ALA A 14 3.74 2.04 -19.87
C ALA A 14 5.02 2.74 -19.37
N PHE A 15 5.99 1.94 -18.94
CA PHE A 15 7.32 2.45 -18.59
C PHE A 15 7.93 3.12 -19.80
N ASP A 16 8.18 4.42 -19.70
CA ASP A 16 8.93 5.15 -20.71
C ASP A 16 10.44 4.93 -20.45
N PRO A 17 11.11 4.11 -21.27
CA PRO A 17 12.52 3.77 -21.07
C PRO A 17 13.43 5.01 -21.09
N GLU A 18 13.08 6.03 -21.87
CA GLU A 18 13.87 7.26 -21.95
C GLU A 18 13.78 8.07 -20.66
N LYS A 19 12.59 8.17 -20.04
CA LYS A 19 12.42 8.83 -18.75
C LYS A 19 13.20 8.10 -17.66
N ILE A 20 13.17 6.77 -17.65
CA ILE A 20 13.93 5.96 -16.70
C ILE A 20 15.43 6.21 -16.88
N LEU A 21 15.93 6.22 -18.12
CA LEU A 21 17.33 6.47 -18.39
C LEU A 21 17.77 7.86 -17.94
N LYS A 22 16.95 8.89 -18.22
CA LYS A 22 17.17 10.27 -17.74
C LYS A 22 17.23 10.34 -16.23
N LEU A 23 16.33 9.66 -15.52
CA LEU A 23 16.34 9.60 -14.05
C LEU A 23 17.58 8.86 -13.53
N LYS A 24 17.94 7.71 -14.10
CA LYS A 24 19.15 6.98 -13.72
C LYS A 24 20.39 7.84 -13.90
N THR A 25 20.52 8.56 -15.03
CA THR A 25 21.65 9.45 -15.29
C THR A 25 21.68 10.60 -14.29
N LYS A 26 20.52 11.23 -14.01
CA LYS A 26 20.43 12.35 -13.07
C LYS A 26 20.90 11.97 -11.66
N PHE A 27 20.56 10.77 -11.20
CA PHE A 27 20.85 10.33 -9.82
C PHE A 27 22.06 9.43 -9.70
N LYS A 28 22.85 9.23 -10.79
CA LYS A 28 23.95 8.28 -10.83
C LYS A 28 24.95 8.49 -9.71
N ASP A 29 25.38 9.73 -9.52
CA ASP A 29 26.44 10.08 -8.58
C ASP A 29 25.93 10.54 -7.20
N TRP A 30 24.60 10.48 -6.99
CA TRP A 30 24.01 10.88 -5.73
C TRP A 30 24.08 9.76 -4.70
N SER A 31 24.45 10.11 -3.48
CA SER A 31 24.34 9.22 -2.32
C SER A 31 22.89 8.87 -2.02
N ILE A 32 22.67 7.78 -1.29
CA ILE A 32 21.32 7.38 -0.84
C ILE A 32 20.64 8.51 -0.05
N LYS A 33 21.41 9.20 0.80
CA LYS A 33 20.90 10.31 1.61
C LYS A 33 20.41 11.49 0.75
N GLU A 34 21.15 11.85 -0.29
CA GLU A 34 20.74 12.91 -1.21
C GLU A 34 19.50 12.54 -1.99
N ARG A 35 19.39 11.30 -2.46
CA ARG A 35 18.18 10.80 -3.15
C ARG A 35 16.96 10.82 -2.24
N LEU A 36 17.09 10.35 -1.01
CA LEU A 36 16.01 10.37 -0.03
C LEU A 36 15.57 11.80 0.31
N ASN A 37 16.52 12.71 0.54
CA ASN A 37 16.19 14.10 0.79
C ASN A 37 15.45 14.72 -0.39
N TRP A 38 15.91 14.47 -1.61
CA TRP A 38 15.24 14.97 -2.81
C TRP A 38 13.79 14.46 -2.93
N ILE A 39 13.56 13.17 -2.66
CA ILE A 39 12.20 12.60 -2.67
C ILE A 39 11.33 13.28 -1.61
N LEU A 40 11.83 13.44 -0.39
CA LEU A 40 11.07 14.04 0.71
C LEU A 40 10.80 15.53 0.49
N ASP A 41 11.76 16.28 -0.06
CA ASP A 41 11.57 17.68 -0.42
C ASP A 41 10.50 17.86 -1.50
N ASN A 42 10.49 16.99 -2.50
CA ASN A 42 9.46 17.01 -3.53
C ASN A 42 8.10 16.55 -2.99
N PHE A 43 8.07 15.59 -2.06
CA PHE A 43 6.84 15.20 -1.39
C PHE A 43 6.26 16.37 -0.57
N GLU A 44 7.06 17.10 0.20
CA GLU A 44 6.61 18.28 0.96
C GLU A 44 6.04 19.37 0.04
N LYS A 45 6.72 19.63 -1.09
CA LYS A 45 6.22 20.56 -2.12
C LYS A 45 4.89 20.13 -2.72
N TYR A 46 4.77 18.84 -3.07
CA TYR A 46 3.56 18.27 -3.66
C TYR A 46 2.40 18.23 -2.67
N SER A 47 2.65 17.75 -1.47
CA SER A 47 1.62 17.51 -0.45
C SER A 47 1.20 18.78 0.27
N GLN A 48 2.05 19.81 0.28
CA GLN A 48 1.93 21.01 1.14
C GLN A 48 1.93 20.68 2.65
N ILE A 49 2.49 19.50 3.01
CA ILE A 49 2.61 19.04 4.40
C ILE A 49 4.07 19.17 4.82
N VAL A 50 4.34 20.12 5.69
CA VAL A 50 5.69 20.41 6.18
C VAL A 50 5.93 19.72 7.52
N GLY A 51 7.16 19.24 7.74
CA GLY A 51 7.59 18.69 9.03
C GLY A 51 7.07 17.27 9.31
N ARG A 52 6.57 16.55 8.30
CA ARG A 52 6.14 15.14 8.43
C ARG A 52 6.99 14.18 7.60
N ARG A 53 8.26 14.52 7.38
CA ARG A 53 9.21 13.74 6.57
C ARG A 53 9.33 12.28 7.03
N ASN A 54 9.37 12.04 8.35
CA ASN A 54 9.47 10.68 8.88
C ASN A 54 8.23 9.83 8.58
N LEU A 55 7.02 10.42 8.60
CA LEU A 55 5.80 9.71 8.20
C LEU A 55 5.82 9.37 6.71
N ALA A 56 6.20 10.34 5.88
CA ALA A 56 6.33 10.11 4.44
C ALA A 56 7.40 9.04 4.14
N LEU A 57 8.55 9.13 4.79
CA LEU A 57 9.63 8.15 4.64
C LEU A 57 9.19 6.74 5.03
N ALA A 58 8.55 6.61 6.19
CA ALA A 58 8.05 5.31 6.66
C ALA A 58 7.03 4.70 5.69
N GLY A 59 6.10 5.51 5.17
CA GLY A 59 5.15 5.05 4.16
C GLY A 59 5.81 4.66 2.84
N LEU A 60 6.82 5.41 2.39
CA LEU A 60 7.62 5.06 1.20
C LEU A 60 8.41 3.76 1.41
N LEU A 61 9.05 3.58 2.56
CA LEU A 61 9.75 2.35 2.89
C LEU A 61 8.81 1.15 2.89
N CYS A 62 7.62 1.29 3.50
CA CYS A 62 6.60 0.25 3.47
C CYS A 62 6.20 -0.12 2.02
N PHE A 63 5.99 0.87 1.15
CA PHE A 63 5.60 0.65 -0.24
C PHE A 63 6.69 -0.02 -1.07
N PHE A 64 7.96 0.39 -0.90
CA PHE A 64 9.09 -0.12 -1.68
C PHE A 64 9.75 -1.36 -1.06
N THR A 65 9.25 -1.87 0.05
CA THR A 65 9.74 -3.13 0.63
C THR A 65 9.42 -4.29 -0.31
N PRO A 66 10.39 -5.16 -0.62
CA PRO A 66 10.13 -6.32 -1.48
C PRO A 66 9.15 -7.27 -0.79
N THR A 67 8.22 -7.83 -1.56
CA THR A 67 7.23 -8.77 -1.01
C THR A 67 7.89 -10.07 -0.53
N TRP A 68 8.89 -10.55 -1.26
CA TRP A 68 9.63 -11.77 -0.95
C TRP A 68 11.13 -11.56 -1.10
N VAL A 69 11.88 -12.15 -0.20
CA VAL A 69 13.35 -12.10 -0.19
C VAL A 69 13.90 -13.53 -0.12
N LYS A 70 14.87 -13.86 -0.97
CA LYS A 70 15.58 -15.13 -0.87
C LYS A 70 16.72 -14.99 0.14
N PHE A 71 16.63 -15.74 1.23
CA PHE A 71 17.66 -15.78 2.27
C PHE A 71 18.03 -17.23 2.58
N ASN A 72 19.32 -17.55 2.56
CA ASN A 72 19.86 -18.92 2.77
C ASN A 72 19.17 -20.00 1.92
N GLY A 73 18.79 -19.67 0.69
CA GLY A 73 18.14 -20.61 -0.22
C GLY A 73 16.62 -20.68 -0.09
N GLU A 74 16.04 -20.14 0.96
CA GLU A 74 14.60 -20.14 1.23
C GLU A 74 13.96 -18.78 0.91
N MET A 75 12.70 -18.80 0.48
CA MET A 75 11.91 -17.61 0.27
C MET A 75 11.30 -17.17 1.61
N GLN A 76 11.61 -15.95 2.00
CA GLN A 76 11.10 -15.34 3.23
C GLN A 76 10.27 -14.10 2.93
N ARG A 77 9.34 -13.79 3.84
CA ARG A 77 8.55 -12.59 3.82
C ARG A 77 9.46 -11.35 3.84
N GLY A 78 9.26 -10.43 2.91
CA GLY A 78 10.02 -9.19 2.84
C GLY A 78 9.22 -7.93 3.20
N TRP A 79 7.86 -7.98 3.09
CA TRP A 79 7.03 -6.81 3.37
C TRP A 79 7.05 -6.42 4.85
N GLY A 80 6.88 -5.13 5.08
CA GLY A 80 6.80 -4.54 6.41
C GLY A 80 5.54 -3.71 6.59
N ASN A 81 5.08 -3.60 7.83
CA ASN A 81 3.98 -2.76 8.21
C ASN A 81 4.45 -1.60 9.08
N VAL A 82 3.72 -0.50 9.07
CA VAL A 82 4.02 0.69 9.86
C VAL A 82 2.79 1.14 10.60
N ILE A 83 2.93 1.41 11.89
CA ILE A 83 1.88 2.00 12.73
C ILE A 83 2.31 3.43 13.08
N PHE A 84 1.45 4.40 12.73
CA PHE A 84 1.64 5.79 13.10
C PHE A 84 0.87 6.11 14.38
N CYS A 85 1.60 6.26 15.48
CA CYS A 85 1.05 6.68 16.76
C CYS A 85 1.28 8.19 16.99
N GLY A 86 0.35 8.83 17.64
CA GLY A 86 0.45 10.25 18.00
C GLY A 86 -0.92 10.91 18.10
N ASP A 87 -0.94 12.14 18.57
CA ASP A 87 -2.15 12.92 18.83
C ASP A 87 -3.00 13.11 17.56
N THR A 88 -4.28 13.41 17.77
CA THR A 88 -5.20 13.77 16.69
C THR A 88 -4.73 15.07 16.00
N THR A 89 -5.18 15.29 14.78
CA THR A 89 -4.88 16.50 13.98
C THR A 89 -3.40 16.75 13.66
N THR A 90 -2.51 15.78 13.90
CA THR A 90 -1.07 15.93 13.61
C THR A 90 -0.68 15.61 12.15
N GLY A 91 -1.66 15.47 11.26
CA GLY A 91 -1.45 15.28 9.82
C GLY A 91 -1.12 13.85 9.39
N LYS A 92 -1.27 12.85 10.26
CA LYS A 92 -0.97 11.42 9.94
C LYS A 92 -1.76 10.93 8.73
N SER A 93 -3.08 10.97 8.82
CA SER A 93 -3.99 10.47 7.78
C SER A 93 -3.84 11.25 6.47
N GLU A 94 -3.65 12.57 6.57
CA GLU A 94 -3.46 13.40 5.37
C GLU A 94 -2.13 13.11 4.69
N THR A 95 -1.06 12.88 5.43
CA THR A 95 0.25 12.50 4.88
C THR A 95 0.13 11.20 4.08
N ILE A 96 -0.53 10.18 4.62
CA ILE A 96 -0.73 8.90 3.92
C ILE A 96 -1.64 9.04 2.72
N ARG A 97 -2.72 9.81 2.83
CA ARG A 97 -3.63 10.10 1.69
C ARG A 97 -2.88 10.74 0.53
N LYS A 98 -2.03 11.73 0.81
CA LYS A 98 -1.20 12.39 -0.22
C LYS A 98 -0.15 11.44 -0.79
N LEU A 99 0.43 10.57 0.04
CA LEU A 99 1.39 9.56 -0.41
C LEU A 99 0.74 8.56 -1.37
N ILE A 100 -0.41 8.01 -1.02
CA ILE A 100 -1.18 7.08 -1.88
C ILE A 100 -1.50 7.74 -3.23
N ARG A 101 -1.93 9.01 -3.20
CA ARG A 101 -2.20 9.77 -4.43
C ARG A 101 -0.94 9.98 -5.27
N LEU A 102 0.19 10.32 -4.66
CA LEU A 102 1.45 10.51 -5.36
C LEU A 102 1.93 9.21 -6.02
N LEU A 103 1.83 8.10 -5.30
CA LEU A 103 2.22 6.77 -5.81
C LEU A 103 1.21 6.22 -6.82
N ASN A 104 0.01 6.78 -6.87
CA ASN A 104 -1.14 6.24 -7.61
C ASN A 104 -1.34 4.73 -7.35
N ALA A 105 -1.08 4.28 -6.12
CA ALA A 105 -1.09 2.87 -5.76
C ALA A 105 -1.50 2.68 -4.29
N GLY A 106 -2.75 2.29 -4.07
CA GLY A 106 -3.24 1.96 -2.74
C GLY A 106 -4.58 2.59 -2.39
N MET A 107 -5.02 2.30 -1.17
CA MET A 107 -6.29 2.78 -0.63
C MET A 107 -6.13 3.19 0.83
N LEU A 108 -6.91 4.20 1.23
CA LEU A 108 -7.07 4.59 2.63
C LEU A 108 -8.51 4.27 3.03
N ILE A 109 -8.68 3.36 3.98
CA ILE A 109 -9.96 2.98 4.54
C ILE A 109 -10.09 3.49 5.98
N THR A 110 -11.33 3.61 6.45
CA THR A 110 -11.63 4.00 7.84
C THR A 110 -11.96 2.78 8.67
N ALA A 111 -11.34 2.62 9.82
CA ALA A 111 -11.56 1.48 10.71
C ALA A 111 -13.01 1.33 11.16
N GLU A 112 -13.74 2.44 11.31
CA GLU A 112 -15.15 2.44 11.71
C GLU A 112 -16.08 1.75 10.70
N THR A 113 -15.74 1.82 9.42
CA THR A 113 -16.53 1.22 8.33
C THR A 113 -15.95 -0.11 7.84
N ALA A 114 -14.78 -0.50 8.33
CA ALA A 114 -14.15 -1.75 7.97
C ALA A 114 -14.87 -2.93 8.63
N SER A 115 -15.13 -3.98 7.85
CA SER A 115 -15.57 -5.28 8.36
C SER A 115 -14.53 -6.36 7.99
N ALA A 116 -14.51 -7.48 8.71
CA ALA A 116 -13.61 -8.57 8.38
C ALA A 116 -13.82 -9.06 6.94
N VAL A 117 -15.06 -9.20 6.51
CA VAL A 117 -15.44 -9.56 5.13
C VAL A 117 -14.99 -8.49 4.14
N GLY A 118 -15.18 -7.21 4.44
CA GLY A 118 -14.69 -6.12 3.57
C GLY A 118 -13.18 -6.06 3.46
N LEU A 119 -12.45 -6.57 4.46
CA LEU A 119 -10.98 -6.69 4.40
C LEU A 119 -10.54 -7.89 3.57
N THR A 120 -11.15 -9.05 3.75
CA THR A 120 -10.71 -10.31 3.12
C THR A 120 -11.45 -10.64 1.83
N GLY A 121 -12.77 -10.49 1.85
CA GLY A 121 -13.66 -10.83 0.75
C GLY A 121 -14.75 -11.82 1.17
N ALA A 122 -15.70 -12.03 0.29
CA ALA A 122 -16.78 -13.00 0.47
C ALA A 122 -17.13 -13.71 -0.82
N ALA A 123 -17.58 -14.95 -0.71
CA ALA A 123 -18.24 -15.66 -1.79
C ALA A 123 -19.76 -15.54 -1.59
N THR A 124 -20.45 -14.95 -2.56
CA THR A 124 -21.89 -14.77 -2.55
C THR A 124 -22.54 -15.62 -3.64
N GLN A 125 -23.53 -16.40 -3.27
CA GLN A 125 -24.32 -17.16 -4.24
C GLN A 125 -25.46 -16.31 -4.76
N VAL A 126 -25.47 -16.08 -6.06
CA VAL A 126 -26.60 -15.43 -6.74
C VAL A 126 -27.46 -16.52 -7.37
N SER A 127 -28.72 -16.60 -6.95
CA SER A 127 -29.66 -17.62 -7.41
C SER A 127 -29.80 -17.57 -8.94
N LYS A 128 -29.41 -18.70 -9.60
CA LYS A 128 -29.39 -18.95 -11.06
C LYS A 128 -28.12 -18.55 -11.79
N GLU A 129 -27.23 -17.73 -11.23
CA GLU A 129 -26.01 -17.24 -11.93
C GLU A 129 -24.72 -17.88 -11.39
N GLY A 130 -24.76 -18.52 -10.22
CA GLY A 130 -23.60 -19.20 -9.63
C GLY A 130 -23.00 -18.46 -8.44
N TRP A 131 -21.73 -18.71 -8.18
CA TRP A 131 -20.97 -18.08 -7.11
C TRP A 131 -20.16 -16.90 -7.63
N PHE A 132 -20.25 -15.77 -6.94
CA PHE A 132 -19.44 -14.58 -7.17
C PHE A 132 -18.53 -14.34 -5.97
N VAL A 133 -17.32 -13.86 -6.23
CA VAL A 133 -16.38 -13.49 -5.19
C VAL A 133 -16.25 -11.98 -5.17
N ASP A 134 -16.64 -11.40 -4.04
CA ASP A 134 -16.40 -10.00 -3.74
C ASP A 134 -15.03 -9.87 -3.05
N TRP A 135 -14.06 -9.32 -3.75
CA TRP A 135 -12.70 -9.16 -3.25
C TRP A 135 -12.61 -8.08 -2.17
N GLY A 136 -12.00 -8.40 -1.04
CA GLY A 136 -11.74 -7.46 0.03
C GLY A 136 -10.57 -6.53 -0.25
N PHE A 137 -10.43 -5.49 0.58
CA PHE A 137 -9.40 -4.45 0.42
C PHE A 137 -7.96 -5.00 0.45
N LEU A 138 -7.69 -6.05 1.22
CA LEU A 138 -6.37 -6.70 1.26
C LEU A 138 -5.98 -7.25 -0.10
N VAL A 139 -6.90 -7.94 -0.77
CA VAL A 139 -6.69 -8.50 -2.11
C VAL A 139 -6.57 -7.40 -3.16
N LEU A 140 -7.47 -6.41 -3.14
CA LEU A 140 -7.45 -5.28 -4.08
C LEU A 140 -6.20 -4.41 -3.95
N CYS A 141 -5.58 -4.42 -2.78
CA CYS A 141 -4.34 -3.70 -2.50
C CYS A 141 -3.09 -4.59 -2.56
N ASP A 142 -3.15 -5.76 -3.20
CA ASP A 142 -1.94 -6.55 -3.44
C ASP A 142 -0.89 -5.71 -4.15
N ARG A 143 0.35 -5.72 -3.62
CA ARG A 143 1.49 -4.89 -4.09
C ARG A 143 1.23 -3.38 -4.10
N LYS A 144 0.28 -2.91 -3.28
CA LYS A 144 -0.06 -1.50 -3.11
C LYS A 144 -0.08 -1.16 -1.62
N LEU A 145 -0.33 0.10 -1.29
CA LEU A 145 -0.53 0.52 0.10
C LEU A 145 -1.99 0.33 0.49
N LEU A 146 -2.25 -0.47 1.52
CA LEU A 146 -3.49 -0.41 2.27
C LEU A 146 -3.24 0.32 3.58
N ALA A 147 -3.89 1.45 3.77
CA ALA A 147 -3.82 2.20 5.01
C ALA A 147 -5.17 2.18 5.74
N VAL A 148 -5.12 2.00 7.05
CA VAL A 148 -6.31 1.99 7.91
C VAL A 148 -6.24 3.20 8.85
N ASP A 149 -7.16 4.15 8.67
CA ASP A 149 -7.28 5.30 9.55
C ASP A 149 -8.13 4.95 10.76
N GLY A 150 -7.70 5.40 11.95
CA GLY A 150 -8.38 5.10 13.20
C GLY A 150 -8.22 3.65 13.66
N ALA A 151 -7.08 3.01 13.41
CA ALA A 151 -6.84 1.58 13.69
C ALA A 151 -7.20 1.13 15.13
N HIS A 152 -7.17 2.04 16.12
CA HIS A 152 -7.61 1.76 17.49
C HIS A 152 -9.12 1.42 17.62
N LYS A 153 -9.91 1.69 16.57
CA LYS A 153 -11.34 1.37 16.51
C LYS A 153 -11.64 0.05 15.80
N LEU A 154 -10.63 -0.64 15.29
CA LEU A 154 -10.80 -1.94 14.66
C LEU A 154 -11.31 -2.97 15.68
N SER A 155 -12.27 -3.79 15.25
CA SER A 155 -12.72 -4.94 16.03
C SER A 155 -11.61 -6.01 16.11
N LEU A 156 -11.71 -6.91 17.09
CA LEU A 156 -10.80 -8.05 17.21
C LEU A 156 -10.80 -8.93 15.95
N ALA A 157 -11.96 -9.10 15.31
CA ALA A 157 -12.07 -9.86 14.05
C ALA A 157 -11.30 -9.18 12.91
N ASN A 158 -11.36 -7.85 12.81
CA ASN A 158 -10.61 -7.10 11.82
C ASN A 158 -9.11 -7.16 12.07
N TRP A 159 -8.70 -7.07 13.33
CA TRP A 159 -7.28 -7.26 13.71
C TRP A 159 -6.79 -8.67 13.40
N ALA A 160 -7.59 -9.71 13.65
CA ALA A 160 -7.23 -11.09 13.32
C ALA A 160 -7.04 -11.27 11.80
N ALA A 161 -7.94 -10.70 10.97
CA ALA A 161 -7.82 -10.75 9.52
C ALA A 161 -6.54 -10.05 9.02
N LEU A 162 -6.22 -8.86 9.55
CA LEU A 162 -5.00 -8.15 9.22
C LEU A 162 -3.74 -8.93 9.65
N ALA A 163 -3.74 -9.49 10.86
CA ALA A 163 -2.63 -10.26 11.40
C ALA A 163 -2.37 -11.54 10.60
N GLU A 164 -3.43 -12.22 10.14
CA GLU A 164 -3.30 -13.41 9.31
C GLU A 164 -2.71 -13.06 7.94
N ALA A 165 -3.22 -12.03 7.28
CA ALA A 165 -2.68 -11.53 6.02
C ALA A 165 -1.21 -11.09 6.17
N GLU A 166 -0.88 -10.43 7.31
CA GLU A 166 0.49 -10.04 7.60
C GLU A 166 1.41 -11.25 7.78
N ARG A 167 0.94 -12.28 8.46
CA ARG A 167 1.73 -13.47 8.79
C ARG A 167 1.99 -14.36 7.58
N SER A 168 0.94 -14.63 6.80
CA SER A 168 0.94 -15.63 5.74
C SER A 168 1.09 -15.05 4.32
N GLY A 169 0.72 -13.79 4.14
CA GLY A 169 0.55 -13.20 2.80
C GLY A 169 -0.64 -13.76 2.04
N VAL A 170 -1.54 -14.45 2.74
CA VAL A 170 -2.75 -15.08 2.19
C VAL A 170 -3.97 -14.53 2.92
N VAL A 171 -5.06 -14.34 2.20
CA VAL A 171 -6.34 -13.83 2.71
C VAL A 171 -7.43 -14.83 2.41
#